data_93970d4b672d087c8660bbfd05039090
#
_entry.id   93970d4b672d087c8660bbfd05039090
#
_cell.length_a   1.000
_cell.length_b   1.000
_cell.length_c   1.000
_cell.angle_alpha   90.00
_cell.angle_beta   90.00
_cell.angle_gamma   90.00
#
_symmetry.space_group_name_H-M   'P 1'
#
loop_
_entity.id
_entity.type
_entity.pdbx_description
1 polymer ?
#
loop_
_entity_poly.entity_id
_entity_poly.type
_entity_poly.pdbx_seq_one_letter_code
_entity_poly.pdbx_strand_id
1 'polypeptide(L)'
;ASEPSNTTDAWRWIRRQFGGVVRTIATTDKAFIAAINGPAAGVGLAFALACDVLIASERAILVPAFGRLGLVPEVGTSWFLTRRLGYHGAISLYARGSHIDADEALRLGLVQEVHPHDELLAAAEAWCDRVSTMPAHAFEMTKPLLRAAADAPWEQSLRLEEYAEANCFSTATLPEAAAQIKLSRARPAQE
;
A
#
# COMPACT_ATOMS: atom_id res chain seq x y z
N ALA A 1 19.04 14.89 14.02
CA ALA A 1 20.08 13.92 13.69
C ALA A 1 21.09 14.61 12.78
N SER A 2 22.39 14.49 13.07
CA SER A 2 23.46 15.05 12.22
C SER A 2 23.44 14.38 10.84
N GLU A 3 23.76 15.14 9.79
CA GLU A 3 23.94 14.60 8.44
C GLU A 3 25.04 13.53 8.42
N PRO A 4 24.87 12.46 7.61
CA PRO A 4 25.85 11.38 7.56
C PRO A 4 27.19 11.90 7.00
N SER A 5 28.29 11.57 7.67
CA SER A 5 29.63 12.04 7.33
C SER A 5 30.36 11.18 6.30
N ASN A 6 29.87 9.98 6.03
CA ASN A 6 30.44 9.03 5.07
C ASN A 6 29.40 8.04 4.56
N THR A 7 29.75 7.23 3.55
CA THR A 7 28.85 6.24 2.91
C THR A 7 28.28 5.22 3.88
N THR A 8 29.06 4.74 4.85
CA THR A 8 28.59 3.77 5.84
C THR A 8 27.55 4.38 6.77
N ASP A 9 27.76 5.62 7.19
CA ASP A 9 26.83 6.35 8.05
C ASP A 9 25.55 6.70 7.27
N ALA A 10 25.65 7.08 6.00
CA ALA A 10 24.50 7.31 5.12
C ALA A 10 23.66 6.03 4.99
N TRP A 11 24.30 4.88 4.72
CA TRP A 11 23.60 3.60 4.63
C TRP A 11 22.90 3.23 5.94
N ARG A 12 23.58 3.39 7.08
CA ARG A 12 22.99 3.12 8.42
C ARG A 12 21.84 4.06 8.73
N TRP A 13 21.98 5.32 8.36
CA TRP A 13 20.96 6.36 8.57
C TRP A 13 19.69 6.06 7.78
N ILE A 14 19.80 5.81 6.47
CA ILE A 14 18.67 5.44 5.60
C ILE A 14 17.98 4.18 6.16
N ARG A 15 18.74 3.14 6.48
CA ARG A 15 18.21 1.89 6.97
C ARG A 15 17.45 2.03 8.30
N ARG A 16 17.98 2.82 9.23
CA ARG A 16 17.41 2.97 10.58
C ARG A 16 16.26 3.97 10.62
N GLN A 17 16.41 5.10 9.95
CA GLN A 17 15.43 6.19 10.03
C GLN A 17 14.19 5.92 9.18
N PHE A 18 14.39 5.44 7.96
CA PHE A 18 13.29 5.31 7.00
C PHE A 18 12.92 3.86 6.69
N GLY A 19 13.92 2.99 6.54
CA GLY A 19 13.69 1.58 6.23
C GLY A 19 12.91 0.85 7.31
N GLY A 20 13.04 1.25 8.58
CA GLY A 20 12.25 0.72 9.69
C GLY A 20 10.76 1.03 9.54
N VAL A 21 10.41 2.27 9.19
CA VAL A 21 9.03 2.70 9.00
C VAL A 21 8.36 1.92 7.86
N VAL A 22 9.01 1.88 6.68
CA VAL A 22 8.49 1.14 5.53
C VAL A 22 8.32 -0.34 5.85
N ARG A 23 9.29 -0.94 6.55
CA ARG A 23 9.18 -2.33 6.98
C ARG A 23 7.97 -2.54 7.90
N THR A 24 7.79 -1.68 8.90
CA THR A 24 6.63 -1.76 9.80
C THR A 24 5.32 -1.66 9.03
N ILE A 25 5.15 -0.67 8.17
CA ILE A 25 3.95 -0.51 7.34
C ILE A 25 3.71 -1.77 6.50
N ALA A 26 4.75 -2.29 5.86
CA ALA A 26 4.63 -3.39 4.92
C ALA A 26 4.40 -4.76 5.57
N THR A 27 4.91 -5.00 6.80
CA THR A 27 4.93 -6.34 7.40
C THR A 27 4.06 -6.51 8.63
N THR A 28 3.52 -5.43 9.20
CA THR A 28 2.58 -5.55 10.33
C THR A 28 1.24 -6.10 9.87
N ASP A 29 0.52 -6.69 10.80
CA ASP A 29 -0.82 -7.23 10.65
C ASP A 29 -1.94 -6.18 10.53
N LYS A 30 -1.59 -4.89 10.67
CA LYS A 30 -2.54 -3.78 10.55
C LYS A 30 -2.63 -3.23 9.13
N ALA A 31 -3.81 -2.74 8.75
CA ALA A 31 -4.00 -1.99 7.52
C ALA A 31 -3.43 -0.57 7.66
N PHE A 32 -2.74 -0.13 6.64
CA PHE A 32 -2.29 1.26 6.51
C PHE A 32 -2.93 1.90 5.28
N ILE A 33 -3.59 3.03 5.50
CA ILE A 33 -4.24 3.81 4.45
C ILE A 33 -3.47 5.13 4.31
N ALA A 34 -2.94 5.39 3.12
CA ALA A 34 -2.30 6.66 2.80
C ALA A 34 -3.33 7.62 2.22
N ALA A 35 -3.59 8.72 2.92
CA ALA A 35 -4.36 9.85 2.43
C ALA A 35 -3.38 10.96 1.97
N ILE A 36 -3.08 11.00 0.67
CA ILE A 36 -2.07 11.89 0.09
C ILE A 36 -2.73 13.25 -0.16
N ASN A 37 -2.52 14.21 0.74
CA ASN A 37 -3.17 15.53 0.70
C ASN A 37 -2.40 16.61 -0.07
N GLY A 38 -1.19 16.32 -0.55
CA GLY A 38 -0.31 17.27 -1.22
C GLY A 38 0.92 16.59 -1.81
N PRO A 39 2.07 17.28 -1.94
CA PRO A 39 3.28 16.70 -2.52
C PRO A 39 3.84 15.55 -1.70
N ALA A 40 4.01 14.40 -2.34
CA ALA A 40 4.69 13.22 -1.82
C ALA A 40 5.99 12.98 -2.62
N ALA A 41 7.15 13.26 -2.01
CA ALA A 41 8.45 13.17 -2.65
C ALA A 41 9.41 12.30 -1.85
N GLY A 42 10.38 11.67 -2.52
CA GLY A 42 11.45 10.90 -1.88
C GLY A 42 10.91 9.88 -0.88
N VAL A 43 11.34 9.99 0.38
CA VAL A 43 10.90 9.12 1.48
C VAL A 43 9.39 9.21 1.73
N GLY A 44 8.76 10.39 1.56
CA GLY A 44 7.32 10.55 1.68
C GLY A 44 6.55 9.71 0.65
N LEU A 45 7.04 9.66 -0.59
CA LEU A 45 6.51 8.78 -1.61
C LEU A 45 6.70 7.30 -1.24
N ALA A 46 7.85 6.93 -0.69
CA ALA A 46 8.11 5.57 -0.23
C ALA A 46 7.13 5.13 0.87
N PHE A 47 6.85 6.01 1.83
CA PHE A 47 5.88 5.73 2.90
C PHE A 47 4.47 5.53 2.36
N ALA A 48 4.02 6.39 1.46
CA ALA A 48 2.73 6.24 0.80
C ALA A 48 2.66 4.90 0.05
N LEU A 49 3.64 4.61 -0.80
CA LEU A 49 3.68 3.38 -1.60
C LEU A 49 3.74 2.09 -0.76
N ALA A 50 4.26 2.16 0.47
CA ALA A 50 4.31 1.03 1.40
C ALA A 50 2.95 0.70 2.01
N CYS A 51 2.02 1.66 2.06
CA CYS A 51 0.67 1.46 2.58
C CYS A 51 -0.14 0.47 1.74
N ASP A 52 -1.20 -0.06 2.32
CA ASP A 52 -2.06 -1.08 1.71
C ASP A 52 -3.09 -0.45 0.76
N VAL A 53 -3.60 0.71 1.13
CA VAL A 53 -4.51 1.53 0.31
C VAL A 53 -3.92 2.93 0.17
N LEU A 54 -3.93 3.47 -1.05
CA LEU A 54 -3.49 4.82 -1.35
C LEU A 54 -4.64 5.58 -1.99
N ILE A 55 -5.09 6.63 -1.34
CA ILE A 55 -6.05 7.59 -1.89
C ILE A 55 -5.41 8.97 -1.92
N ALA A 56 -5.80 9.79 -2.87
CA ALA A 56 -5.20 11.08 -3.10
C ALA A 56 -6.24 12.20 -3.13
N SER A 57 -5.85 13.37 -2.66
CA SER A 57 -6.54 14.60 -2.99
C SER A 57 -6.30 14.96 -4.45
N GLU A 58 -7.25 15.64 -5.09
CA GLU A 58 -7.06 16.29 -6.40
C GLU A 58 -5.82 17.22 -6.47
N ARG A 59 -5.36 17.69 -5.30
CA ARG A 59 -4.17 18.54 -5.15
C ARG A 59 -2.89 17.75 -4.90
N ALA A 60 -2.96 16.42 -4.84
CA ALA A 60 -1.79 15.59 -4.59
C ALA A 60 -0.85 15.59 -5.79
N ILE A 61 0.44 15.58 -5.49
CA ILE A 61 1.51 15.50 -6.48
C ILE A 61 2.51 14.45 -6.02
N LEU A 62 2.73 13.42 -6.82
CA LEU A 62 3.76 12.43 -6.57
C LEU A 62 5.03 12.84 -7.31
N VAL A 63 6.17 12.84 -6.59
CA VAL A 63 7.43 13.39 -7.13
C VAL A 63 8.54 12.32 -7.09
N PRO A 64 8.68 11.50 -8.12
CA PRO A 64 9.75 10.50 -8.23
C PRO A 64 11.06 11.11 -8.77
N ALA A 65 11.50 12.23 -8.20
CA ALA A 65 12.59 13.06 -8.73
C ALA A 65 14.01 12.53 -8.39
N PHE A 66 14.17 11.29 -7.99
CA PHE A 66 15.47 10.71 -7.58
C PHE A 66 16.56 10.91 -8.63
N GLY A 67 16.30 10.60 -9.90
CA GLY A 67 17.28 10.71 -10.98
C GLY A 67 17.76 12.14 -11.22
N ARG A 68 16.92 13.13 -11.03
CA ARG A 68 17.30 14.55 -11.17
C ARG A 68 18.26 15.03 -10.08
N LEU A 69 18.24 14.35 -8.94
CA LEU A 69 19.13 14.62 -7.80
C LEU A 69 20.37 13.73 -7.81
N GLY A 70 20.57 12.89 -8.84
CA GLY A 70 21.65 11.90 -8.87
C GLY A 70 21.45 10.76 -7.88
N LEU A 71 20.21 10.53 -7.44
CA LEU A 71 19.85 9.49 -6.46
C LEU A 71 19.13 8.34 -7.14
N VAL A 72 19.08 7.21 -6.44
CA VAL A 72 18.27 6.06 -6.81
C VAL A 72 16.96 6.04 -6.03
N PRO A 73 15.89 5.37 -6.51
CA PRO A 73 14.71 5.12 -5.71
C PRO A 73 15.08 4.36 -4.44
N GLU A 74 14.77 4.94 -3.30
CA GLU A 74 15.19 4.43 -2.00
C GLU A 74 14.03 3.84 -1.18
N VAL A 75 14.37 3.21 -0.06
CA VAL A 75 13.42 2.77 0.98
C VAL A 75 12.28 1.89 0.43
N GLY A 76 12.58 1.06 -0.56
CA GLY A 76 11.61 0.17 -1.18
C GLY A 76 10.82 0.77 -2.35
N THR A 77 11.02 2.05 -2.69
CA THR A 77 10.30 2.71 -3.79
C THR A 77 10.47 1.96 -5.12
N SER A 78 11.68 1.48 -5.44
CA SER A 78 11.94 0.70 -6.66
C SER A 78 11.07 -0.55 -6.71
N TRP A 79 10.96 -1.28 -5.60
CA TRP A 79 10.15 -2.48 -5.49
C TRP A 79 8.65 -2.18 -5.67
N PHE A 80 8.12 -1.17 -4.98
CA PHE A 80 6.71 -0.80 -5.07
C PHE A 80 6.32 -0.28 -6.45
N LEU A 81 7.16 0.57 -7.06
CA LEU A 81 6.89 1.11 -8.40
C LEU A 81 6.95 0.01 -9.47
N THR A 82 7.95 -0.86 -9.43
CA THR A 82 8.07 -1.94 -10.42
C THR A 82 6.87 -2.90 -10.35
N ARG A 83 6.35 -3.17 -9.18
CA ARG A 83 5.16 -4.03 -9.02
C ARG A 83 3.88 -3.40 -9.54
N ARG A 84 3.72 -2.09 -9.38
CA ARG A 84 2.52 -1.39 -9.87
C ARG A 84 2.58 -1.08 -11.36
N LEU A 85 3.75 -0.75 -11.88
CA LEU A 85 3.93 -0.22 -13.23
C LEU A 85 4.65 -1.19 -14.18
N GLY A 86 5.17 -2.29 -13.67
CA GLY A 86 6.15 -3.11 -14.38
C GLY A 86 7.49 -2.38 -14.54
N TYR A 87 8.51 -3.10 -15.04
CA TYR A 87 9.84 -2.53 -15.23
C TYR A 87 9.84 -1.30 -16.16
N HIS A 88 9.20 -1.42 -17.33
CA HIS A 88 9.18 -0.34 -18.31
C HIS A 88 8.44 0.90 -17.83
N GLY A 89 7.35 0.73 -17.09
CA GLY A 89 6.64 1.86 -16.48
C GLY A 89 7.48 2.54 -15.40
N ALA A 90 8.10 1.76 -14.53
CA ALA A 90 8.93 2.28 -13.45
C ALA A 90 10.17 3.03 -13.97
N ILE A 91 10.90 2.48 -14.97
CA ILE A 91 12.09 3.14 -15.56
C ILE A 91 11.70 4.39 -16.35
N SER A 92 10.57 4.37 -17.05
CA SER A 92 10.06 5.55 -17.75
C SER A 92 9.73 6.68 -16.78
N LEU A 93 9.08 6.34 -15.67
CA LEU A 93 8.76 7.29 -14.62
C LEU A 93 10.02 7.90 -13.99
N TYR A 94 10.99 7.07 -13.67
CA TYR A 94 12.29 7.50 -13.14
C TYR A 94 13.02 8.43 -14.12
N ALA A 95 13.08 8.06 -15.40
CA ALA A 95 13.78 8.84 -16.43
C ALA A 95 13.10 10.19 -16.70
N ARG A 96 11.78 10.23 -16.73
CA ARG A 96 11.03 11.48 -16.85
C ARG A 96 11.31 12.41 -15.66
N GLY A 97 11.31 11.88 -14.44
CA GLY A 97 11.49 12.62 -13.21
C GLY A 97 10.52 13.81 -13.05
N SER A 98 9.42 13.80 -13.81
CA SER A 98 8.38 14.82 -13.74
C SER A 98 7.41 14.53 -12.60
N HIS A 99 6.71 15.56 -12.19
CA HIS A 99 5.60 15.42 -11.27
C HIS A 99 4.49 14.60 -11.91
N ILE A 100 3.78 13.84 -11.08
CA ILE A 100 2.58 13.05 -11.43
C ILE A 100 1.47 13.68 -10.63
N ASP A 101 0.46 14.23 -11.28
CA ASP A 101 -0.75 14.72 -10.61
C ASP A 101 -1.65 13.56 -10.16
N ALA A 102 -2.72 13.89 -9.45
CA ALA A 102 -3.64 12.91 -8.89
C ALA A 102 -4.32 12.05 -9.97
N ASP A 103 -4.73 12.67 -11.08
CA ASP A 103 -5.41 11.98 -12.18
C ASP A 103 -4.46 11.03 -12.92
N GLU A 104 -3.23 11.45 -13.18
CA GLU A 104 -2.21 10.57 -13.75
C GLU A 104 -1.88 9.43 -12.79
N ALA A 105 -1.78 9.70 -11.48
CA ALA A 105 -1.52 8.68 -10.47
C ALA A 105 -2.65 7.63 -10.41
N LEU A 106 -3.91 8.05 -10.54
CA LEU A 106 -5.06 7.16 -10.65
C LEU A 106 -5.01 6.32 -11.92
N ARG A 107 -4.78 6.96 -13.07
CA ARG A 107 -4.67 6.29 -14.38
C ARG A 107 -3.54 5.25 -14.41
N LEU A 108 -2.45 5.51 -13.72
CA LEU A 108 -1.29 4.61 -13.58
C LEU A 108 -1.50 3.51 -12.53
N GLY A 109 -2.57 3.55 -11.75
CA GLY A 109 -2.80 2.62 -10.64
C GLY A 109 -1.87 2.83 -9.45
N LEU A 110 -1.27 4.01 -9.32
CA LEU A 110 -0.45 4.37 -8.16
C LEU A 110 -1.32 4.71 -6.95
N VAL A 111 -2.50 5.28 -7.18
CA VAL A 111 -3.56 5.48 -6.17
C VAL A 111 -4.84 4.79 -6.62
N GLN A 112 -5.69 4.41 -5.67
CA GLN A 112 -6.95 3.72 -5.94
C GLN A 112 -8.10 4.70 -6.19
N GLU A 113 -8.06 5.87 -5.53
CA GLU A 113 -9.14 6.86 -5.59
C GLU A 113 -8.55 8.28 -5.54
N VAL A 114 -9.26 9.22 -6.15
CA VAL A 114 -8.98 10.66 -6.05
C VAL A 114 -10.24 11.36 -5.55
N HIS A 115 -10.08 12.24 -4.58
CA HIS A 115 -11.16 12.96 -3.92
C HIS A 115 -10.93 14.48 -3.91
N PRO A 116 -11.98 15.30 -3.82
CA PRO A 116 -11.86 16.70 -3.46
C PRO A 116 -11.02 16.85 -2.19
N HIS A 117 -10.21 17.91 -2.11
CA HIS A 117 -9.26 18.06 -1.01
C HIS A 117 -9.91 17.95 0.36
N ASP A 118 -11.06 18.59 0.51
CA ASP A 118 -11.78 18.68 1.79
C ASP A 118 -12.51 17.36 2.15
N GLU A 119 -12.68 16.43 1.20
CA GLU A 119 -13.33 15.15 1.41
C GLU A 119 -12.32 14.00 1.63
N LEU A 120 -11.03 14.25 1.40
CA LEU A 120 -10.00 13.20 1.45
C LEU A 120 -9.96 12.45 2.79
N LEU A 121 -10.06 13.18 3.91
CA LEU A 121 -9.98 12.55 5.23
C LEU A 121 -11.20 11.67 5.50
N ALA A 122 -12.39 12.13 5.14
CA ALA A 122 -13.63 11.35 5.27
C ALA A 122 -13.56 10.07 4.41
N ALA A 123 -12.99 10.14 3.21
CA ALA A 123 -12.77 8.99 2.36
C ALA A 123 -11.77 7.98 2.99
N ALA A 124 -10.71 8.49 3.64
CA ALA A 124 -9.77 7.65 4.37
C ALA A 124 -10.41 6.95 5.57
N GLU A 125 -11.24 7.66 6.31
CA GLU A 125 -12.02 7.10 7.43
C GLU A 125 -12.98 6.01 6.94
N ALA A 126 -13.66 6.22 5.82
CA ALA A 126 -14.52 5.21 5.21
C ALA A 126 -13.74 3.94 4.82
N TRP A 127 -12.49 4.06 4.39
CA TRP A 127 -11.61 2.91 4.18
C TRP A 127 -11.25 2.20 5.48
N CYS A 128 -10.95 2.97 6.55
CA CYS A 128 -10.70 2.40 7.88
C CYS A 128 -11.91 1.61 8.38
N ASP A 129 -13.11 2.18 8.26
CA ASP A 129 -14.35 1.52 8.65
C ASP A 129 -14.58 0.23 7.84
N ARG A 130 -14.39 0.28 6.52
CA ARG A 130 -14.50 -0.90 5.65
C ARG A 130 -13.58 -2.03 6.08
N VAL A 131 -12.31 -1.72 6.38
CA VAL A 131 -11.35 -2.72 6.83
C VAL A 131 -11.70 -3.22 8.24
N SER A 132 -12.15 -2.35 9.13
CA SER A 132 -12.51 -2.71 10.52
C SER A 132 -13.70 -3.65 10.62
N THR A 133 -14.56 -3.73 9.58
CA THR A 133 -15.66 -4.69 9.51
C THR A 133 -15.20 -6.11 9.15
N MET A 134 -13.97 -6.26 8.66
CA MET A 134 -13.43 -7.58 8.35
C MET A 134 -12.98 -8.28 9.63
N PRO A 135 -13.15 -9.61 9.75
CA PRO A 135 -12.51 -10.36 10.82
C PRO A 135 -11.00 -10.13 10.84
N ALA A 136 -10.46 -9.67 11.96
CA ALA A 136 -9.05 -9.23 12.05
C ALA A 136 -8.07 -10.31 11.56
N HIS A 137 -8.27 -11.57 11.98
CA HIS A 137 -7.42 -12.69 11.56
C HIS A 137 -7.40 -12.92 10.04
N ALA A 138 -8.52 -12.67 9.35
CA ALA A 138 -8.59 -12.81 7.90
C ALA A 138 -7.71 -11.76 7.19
N PHE A 139 -7.74 -10.51 7.66
CA PHE A 139 -6.85 -9.47 7.15
C PHE A 139 -5.38 -9.75 7.48
N GLU A 140 -5.09 -10.15 8.73
CA GLU A 140 -3.75 -10.52 9.21
C GLU A 140 -3.11 -11.62 8.37
N MET A 141 -3.88 -12.62 7.95
CA MET A 141 -3.42 -13.68 7.06
C MET A 141 -3.32 -13.24 5.59
N THR A 142 -4.29 -12.46 5.12
CA THR A 142 -4.37 -12.06 3.69
C THR A 142 -3.25 -11.11 3.28
N LYS A 143 -2.93 -10.11 4.12
CA LYS A 143 -1.91 -9.10 3.78
C LYS A 143 -0.55 -9.71 3.43
N PRO A 144 0.06 -10.59 4.24
CA PRO A 144 1.33 -11.23 3.88
C PRO A 144 1.20 -12.16 2.67
N LEU A 145 0.07 -12.85 2.47
CA LEU A 145 -0.17 -13.68 1.30
C LEU A 145 -0.11 -12.88 0.01
N LEU A 146 -0.88 -11.78 -0.08
CA LEU A 146 -0.91 -10.92 -1.26
C LEU A 146 0.46 -10.28 -1.54
N ARG A 147 1.22 -9.92 -0.51
CA ARG A 147 2.57 -9.39 -0.68
C ARG A 147 3.56 -10.45 -1.16
N ALA A 148 3.44 -11.69 -0.69
CA ALA A 148 4.29 -12.80 -1.12
C ALA A 148 3.94 -13.29 -2.53
N ALA A 149 2.66 -13.36 -2.87
CA ALA A 149 2.15 -13.90 -4.13
C ALA A 149 2.75 -13.23 -5.38
N ALA A 150 3.10 -11.96 -5.28
CA ALA A 150 3.68 -11.24 -6.39
C ALA A 150 5.12 -11.69 -6.77
N ASP A 151 5.84 -12.41 -5.89
CA ASP A 151 7.21 -12.92 -6.11
C ASP A 151 7.29 -14.43 -6.07
N ALA A 152 6.27 -15.09 -5.50
CA ALA A 152 6.28 -16.54 -5.30
C ALA A 152 5.85 -17.28 -6.57
N PRO A 153 6.42 -18.46 -6.85
CA PRO A 153 5.84 -19.39 -7.81
C PRO A 153 4.38 -19.73 -7.42
N TRP A 154 3.53 -19.96 -8.43
CA TRP A 154 2.11 -20.24 -8.21
C TRP A 154 1.85 -21.37 -7.18
N GLU A 155 2.56 -22.47 -7.27
CA GLU A 155 2.41 -23.59 -6.34
C GLU A 155 2.78 -23.24 -4.89
N GLN A 156 3.76 -22.34 -4.70
CA GLN A 156 4.11 -21.85 -3.38
C GLN A 156 3.02 -20.95 -2.81
N SER A 157 2.45 -20.08 -3.65
CA SER A 157 1.32 -19.23 -3.26
C SER A 157 0.13 -20.08 -2.83
N LEU A 158 -0.22 -21.09 -3.64
CA LEU A 158 -1.33 -22.00 -3.34
C LEU A 158 -1.15 -22.70 -1.98
N ARG A 159 0.05 -23.22 -1.70
CA ARG A 159 0.32 -23.84 -0.37
C ARG A 159 0.19 -22.88 0.79
N LEU A 160 0.65 -21.63 0.62
CA LEU A 160 0.51 -20.60 1.66
C LEU A 160 -0.96 -20.27 1.91
N GLU A 161 -1.76 -20.18 0.84
CA GLU A 161 -3.21 -19.96 0.91
C GLU A 161 -3.92 -21.12 1.63
N GLU A 162 -3.59 -22.37 1.29
CA GLU A 162 -4.14 -23.57 1.94
C GLU A 162 -3.90 -23.56 3.46
N TYR A 163 -2.69 -23.19 3.92
CA TYR A 163 -2.38 -23.08 5.33
C TYR A 163 -3.11 -21.94 6.01
N ALA A 164 -3.18 -20.78 5.37
CA ALA A 164 -3.86 -19.62 5.91
C ALA A 164 -5.37 -19.86 6.02
N GLU A 165 -5.98 -20.43 4.98
CA GLU A 165 -7.40 -20.76 4.94
C GLU A 165 -7.76 -21.81 5.99
N ALA A 166 -6.95 -22.85 6.17
CA ALA A 166 -7.15 -23.85 7.21
C ALA A 166 -7.18 -23.22 8.62
N ASN A 167 -6.35 -22.20 8.86
CA ASN A 167 -6.40 -21.43 10.11
C ASN A 167 -7.69 -20.63 10.23
N CYS A 168 -8.16 -20.01 9.14
CA CYS A 168 -9.42 -19.26 9.15
C CYS A 168 -10.62 -20.17 9.44
N PHE A 169 -10.66 -21.39 8.89
CA PHE A 169 -11.72 -22.37 9.19
C PHE A 169 -11.77 -22.81 10.65
N SER A 170 -10.67 -22.74 11.37
CA SER A 170 -10.60 -23.11 12.78
C SER A 170 -11.16 -22.03 13.72
N THR A 171 -11.53 -20.85 13.20
CA THR A 171 -12.06 -19.74 13.98
C THR A 171 -13.58 -19.82 14.12
N ALA A 172 -14.13 -19.35 15.23
CA ALA A 172 -15.58 -19.27 15.44
C ALA A 172 -16.28 -18.23 14.53
N THR A 173 -15.51 -17.37 13.89
CA THR A 173 -16.02 -16.23 13.09
C THR A 173 -16.68 -16.65 11.78
N LEU A 174 -16.26 -17.77 11.19
CA LEU A 174 -16.78 -18.23 9.90
C LEU A 174 -18.29 -18.54 9.91
N PRO A 175 -18.85 -19.28 10.88
CA PRO A 175 -20.30 -19.51 10.95
C PRO A 175 -21.12 -18.23 11.13
N GLU A 176 -20.60 -17.28 11.92
CA GLU A 176 -21.24 -15.98 12.19
C GLU A 176 -21.25 -15.11 10.92
N ALA A 177 -20.12 -15.00 10.21
CA ALA A 177 -19.99 -14.27 8.97
C ALA A 177 -20.89 -14.87 7.88
N ALA A 178 -20.93 -16.20 7.76
CA ALA A 178 -21.79 -16.87 6.80
C ALA A 178 -23.29 -16.63 7.08
N ALA A 179 -23.68 -16.56 8.35
CA ALA A 179 -25.04 -16.23 8.74
C ALA A 179 -25.39 -14.77 8.37
N GLN A 180 -24.50 -13.82 8.60
CA GLN A 180 -24.69 -12.40 8.22
C GLN A 180 -24.84 -12.22 6.72
N ILE A 181 -24.02 -12.91 5.91
CA ILE A 181 -24.10 -12.85 4.43
C ILE A 181 -25.44 -13.41 3.95
N LYS A 182 -25.94 -14.49 4.54
CA LYS A 182 -27.27 -15.03 4.19
C LYS A 182 -28.39 -14.06 4.53
N LEU A 183 -28.31 -13.37 5.67
CA LEU A 183 -29.30 -12.36 6.08
C LEU A 183 -29.28 -11.13 5.17
N SER A 184 -28.10 -10.65 4.73
CA SER A 184 -27.99 -9.51 3.83
C SER A 184 -28.56 -9.79 2.43
N ARG A 185 -28.40 -11.03 1.91
CA ARG A 185 -28.96 -11.47 0.63
C ARG A 185 -30.48 -11.70 0.70
N ALA A 186 -31.04 -11.93 1.88
CA ALA A 186 -32.48 -12.12 2.09
C ALA A 186 -33.25 -10.79 2.22
N ARG A 187 -32.58 -9.64 2.33
CA ARG A 187 -33.23 -8.32 2.31
C ARG A 187 -33.49 -7.93 0.85
N PRO A 188 -34.75 -7.75 0.42
CA PRO A 188 -35.04 -7.19 -0.91
C PRO A 188 -34.44 -5.79 -0.99
N ALA A 189 -33.92 -5.44 -2.17
CA ALA A 189 -33.50 -4.08 -2.47
C ALA A 189 -34.69 -3.15 -2.17
N GLN A 190 -34.52 -2.23 -1.25
CA GLN A 190 -35.49 -1.15 -1.06
C GLN A 190 -35.34 -0.23 -2.26
N GLU A 191 -36.39 -0.17 -3.07
CA GLU A 191 -36.56 0.78 -4.18
C GLU A 191 -36.53 2.23 -3.69
#